data_35900748b61472f694edb060888d413a
#
_entry.id   35900748b61472f694edb060888d413a
#
_cell.length_a   1.000
_cell.length_b   1.000
_cell.length_c   1.000
_cell.angle_alpha   90.00
_cell.angle_beta   90.00
_cell.angle_gamma   90.00
#
_symmetry.space_group_name_H-M   'P 1'
#
loop_
_entity.id
_entity.type
_entity.pdbx_description
1 polymer ?
#
loop_
_entity_poly.entity_id
_entity_poly.type
_entity_poly.pdbx_seq_one_letter_code
_entity_poly.pdbx_strand_id
1 'polypeptide(L)'
;YNYLYYIFFVLKNIPFCDYKKLYLNHRENYLKIIDEVASNGGFIMQQAKKDFEKELSEFTGCNHAIGVGNCTDGLEIIWQSIGLRPGDEIICSSHTFIATASSIVMAGGVPKPVDIGDDNLICTEAISDAINSRTVGIMPTQLNGRICDMDTIINLANKHKLFVVEDAAQALGAR
;
A
#
# COMPACT_ATOMS: atom_id res chain seq x y z
N TYR A 1 60.46 -3.83 -13.59
CA TYR A 1 59.59 -4.89 -13.03
C TYR A 1 58.20 -4.27 -12.80
N ASN A 2 57.31 -4.50 -13.77
CA ASN A 2 55.92 -4.03 -13.68
C ASN A 2 55.09 -5.12 -12.97
N TYR A 3 54.71 -4.89 -11.73
CA TYR A 3 53.63 -5.62 -11.07
C TYR A 3 52.31 -4.91 -11.34
N LEU A 4 51.63 -5.29 -12.43
CA LEU A 4 50.23 -4.99 -12.63
C LEU A 4 49.41 -5.88 -11.68
N TYR A 5 49.01 -5.35 -10.55
CA TYR A 5 47.99 -5.95 -9.73
C TYR A 5 46.65 -5.81 -10.48
N TYR A 6 46.23 -6.86 -11.16
CA TYR A 6 44.82 -7.01 -11.60
C TYR A 6 43.97 -7.19 -10.36
N ILE A 7 43.41 -6.09 -9.86
CA ILE A 7 42.30 -6.18 -8.91
C ILE A 7 41.09 -6.66 -9.69
N PHE A 8 40.82 -7.95 -9.63
CA PHE A 8 39.55 -8.50 -10.09
C PHE A 8 38.46 -7.97 -9.17
N PHE A 9 37.85 -6.87 -9.53
CA PHE A 9 36.55 -6.51 -8.97
C PHE A 9 35.54 -7.55 -9.47
N VAL A 10 35.24 -8.54 -8.65
CA VAL A 10 34.06 -9.37 -8.83
C VAL A 10 32.88 -8.46 -8.58
N LEU A 11 32.29 -7.95 -9.64
CA LEU A 11 31.05 -7.17 -9.55
C LEU A 11 29.99 -8.08 -8.95
N LYS A 12 29.69 -7.86 -7.66
CA LYS A 12 28.63 -8.56 -6.97
C LYS A 12 27.30 -7.99 -7.47
N ASN A 13 26.57 -8.77 -8.26
CA ASN A 13 25.22 -8.41 -8.66
C ASN A 13 24.29 -8.56 -7.46
N ILE A 14 23.84 -7.43 -6.92
CA ILE A 14 22.88 -7.38 -5.81
C ILE A 14 21.53 -7.02 -6.43
N PRO A 15 20.58 -7.97 -6.53
CA PRO A 15 19.26 -7.67 -7.06
C PRO A 15 18.49 -6.74 -6.09
N PHE A 16 17.64 -5.88 -6.63
CA PHE A 16 16.75 -5.03 -5.84
C PHE A 16 15.83 -5.88 -4.94
N CYS A 17 15.30 -6.99 -5.47
CA CYS A 17 14.60 -8.02 -4.71
C CYS A 17 15.00 -9.40 -5.23
N ASP A 18 15.50 -10.28 -4.35
CA ASP A 18 15.87 -11.65 -4.69
C ASP A 18 14.68 -12.60 -4.49
N TYR A 19 13.67 -12.50 -5.36
CA TYR A 19 12.49 -13.39 -5.35
C TYR A 19 12.85 -14.87 -5.43
N LYS A 20 13.92 -15.22 -6.16
CA LYS A 20 14.37 -16.62 -6.26
C LYS A 20 14.81 -17.16 -4.90
N LYS A 21 15.62 -16.39 -4.16
CA LYS A 21 16.08 -16.76 -2.84
C LYS A 21 14.90 -16.87 -1.86
N LEU A 22 13.99 -15.91 -1.91
CA LEU A 22 12.79 -15.88 -1.06
C LEU A 22 11.93 -17.13 -1.31
N TYR A 23 11.67 -17.47 -2.57
CA TYR A 23 10.94 -18.70 -2.91
C TYR A 23 11.67 -19.96 -2.45
N LEU A 24 12.97 -20.08 -2.73
CA LEU A 24 13.73 -21.30 -2.40
C LEU A 24 13.81 -21.55 -0.89
N ASN A 25 13.86 -20.50 -0.06
CA ASN A 25 13.87 -20.62 1.39
C ASN A 25 12.58 -21.21 1.97
N HIS A 26 11.46 -21.06 1.25
CA HIS A 26 10.14 -21.50 1.72
C HIS A 26 9.45 -22.49 0.77
N ARG A 27 10.17 -22.98 -0.25
CA ARG A 27 9.62 -23.80 -1.33
C ARG A 27 8.78 -24.99 -0.84
N GLU A 28 9.30 -25.76 0.11
CA GLU A 28 8.63 -26.96 0.60
C GLU A 28 7.29 -26.60 1.30
N ASN A 29 7.30 -25.53 2.10
CA ASN A 29 6.09 -25.03 2.76
C ASN A 29 5.06 -24.55 1.74
N TYR A 30 5.48 -23.81 0.72
CA TYR A 30 4.57 -23.35 -0.34
C TYR A 30 3.93 -24.53 -1.08
N LEU A 31 4.73 -25.52 -1.49
CA LEU A 31 4.21 -26.69 -2.19
C LEU A 31 3.25 -27.51 -1.32
N LYS A 32 3.57 -27.68 -0.04
CA LYS A 32 2.69 -28.38 0.92
C LYS A 32 1.34 -27.68 1.05
N ILE A 33 1.34 -26.35 1.25
CA ILE A 33 0.10 -25.58 1.41
C ILE A 33 -0.72 -25.61 0.12
N ILE A 34 -0.08 -25.45 -1.06
CA ILE A 34 -0.76 -25.54 -2.33
C ILE A 34 -1.43 -26.90 -2.53
N ASP A 35 -0.72 -27.99 -2.26
CA ASP A 35 -1.24 -29.34 -2.38
C ASP A 35 -2.42 -29.57 -1.42
N GLU A 36 -2.28 -29.16 -0.16
CA GLU A 36 -3.32 -29.28 0.86
C GLU A 36 -4.59 -28.54 0.47
N VAL A 37 -4.47 -27.28 0.08
CA VAL A 37 -5.64 -26.44 -0.30
C VAL A 37 -6.29 -26.93 -1.59
N ALA A 38 -5.48 -27.26 -2.61
CA ALA A 38 -5.97 -27.68 -3.91
C ALA A 38 -6.63 -29.08 -3.87
N SER A 39 -6.02 -30.03 -3.18
CA SER A 39 -6.57 -31.41 -3.05
C SER A 39 -7.89 -31.45 -2.29
N ASN A 40 -8.15 -30.45 -1.44
CA ASN A 40 -9.42 -30.26 -0.75
C ASN A 40 -10.44 -29.40 -1.54
N GLY A 41 -10.13 -29.02 -2.78
CA GLY A 41 -11.02 -28.19 -3.63
C GLY A 41 -11.15 -26.74 -3.17
N GLY A 42 -10.18 -26.22 -2.43
CA GLY A 42 -10.19 -24.90 -1.78
C GLY A 42 -9.89 -23.73 -2.70
N PHE A 43 -10.55 -23.63 -3.88
CA PHE A 43 -10.18 -22.63 -4.90
C PHE A 43 -10.91 -21.29 -4.79
N ILE A 44 -12.12 -21.22 -4.22
CA ILE A 44 -12.92 -19.99 -4.23
C ILE A 44 -13.48 -19.73 -2.83
N MET A 45 -13.13 -18.59 -2.22
CA MET A 45 -13.68 -18.05 -0.96
C MET A 45 -13.77 -19.10 0.18
N GLN A 46 -12.77 -19.94 0.29
CA GLN A 46 -12.71 -21.06 1.22
C GLN A 46 -12.17 -20.68 2.61
N GLN A 47 -12.02 -21.68 3.47
CA GLN A 47 -11.61 -21.48 4.86
C GLN A 47 -10.25 -20.78 4.98
N ALA A 48 -9.27 -21.12 4.15
CA ALA A 48 -7.94 -20.50 4.16
C ALA A 48 -7.98 -18.96 3.99
N LYS A 49 -8.91 -18.43 3.15
CA LYS A 49 -9.12 -17.00 3.03
C LYS A 49 -9.66 -16.39 4.32
N LYS A 50 -10.64 -17.03 4.95
CA LYS A 50 -11.23 -16.54 6.21
C LYS A 50 -10.22 -16.54 7.35
N ASP A 51 -9.40 -17.57 7.41
CA ASP A 51 -8.34 -17.68 8.42
C ASP A 51 -7.29 -16.59 8.23
N PHE A 52 -6.87 -16.33 6.98
CA PHE A 52 -5.97 -15.23 6.64
C PHE A 52 -6.56 -13.87 7.02
N GLU A 53 -7.81 -13.59 6.69
CA GLU A 53 -8.49 -12.34 7.04
C GLU A 53 -8.55 -12.14 8.56
N LYS A 54 -8.83 -13.20 9.30
CA LYS A 54 -8.84 -13.17 10.76
C LYS A 54 -7.44 -12.88 11.33
N GLU A 55 -6.43 -13.65 10.92
CA GLU A 55 -5.06 -13.44 11.36
C GLU A 55 -4.53 -12.05 11.02
N LEU A 56 -4.86 -11.53 9.82
CA LEU A 56 -4.46 -10.21 9.42
C LEU A 56 -5.13 -9.12 10.26
N SER A 57 -6.42 -9.25 10.56
CA SER A 57 -7.12 -8.31 11.44
C SER A 57 -6.54 -8.30 12.86
N GLU A 58 -6.20 -9.47 13.41
CA GLU A 58 -5.54 -9.61 14.71
C GLU A 58 -4.12 -8.99 14.70
N PHE A 59 -3.35 -9.24 13.63
CA PHE A 59 -1.99 -8.71 13.49
C PHE A 59 -1.95 -7.18 13.37
N THR A 60 -2.88 -6.60 12.62
CA THR A 60 -2.96 -5.15 12.40
C THR A 60 -3.71 -4.42 13.50
N GLY A 61 -4.50 -5.12 14.30
CA GLY A 61 -5.39 -4.52 15.30
C GLY A 61 -6.65 -3.89 14.70
N CYS A 62 -6.95 -4.15 13.42
CA CYS A 62 -8.16 -3.67 12.76
C CYS A 62 -9.35 -4.57 13.10
N ASN A 63 -10.56 -4.02 13.10
CA ASN A 63 -11.77 -4.79 13.36
C ASN A 63 -12.09 -5.80 12.25
N HIS A 64 -11.69 -5.50 11.02
CA HIS A 64 -11.99 -6.31 9.84
C HIS A 64 -10.81 -6.31 8.86
N ALA A 65 -10.62 -7.44 8.18
CA ALA A 65 -9.74 -7.54 7.01
C ALA A 65 -10.53 -8.23 5.89
N ILE A 66 -10.37 -7.76 4.67
CA ILE A 66 -11.07 -8.26 3.49
C ILE A 66 -10.04 -8.57 2.41
N GLY A 67 -9.94 -9.83 2.01
CA GLY A 67 -9.05 -10.26 0.94
C GLY A 67 -9.59 -9.83 -0.43
N VAL A 68 -8.72 -9.17 -1.20
CA VAL A 68 -8.96 -8.70 -2.57
C VAL A 68 -7.86 -9.23 -3.49
N GLY A 69 -7.99 -9.03 -4.81
CA GLY A 69 -7.01 -9.52 -5.78
C GLY A 69 -5.63 -8.87 -5.63
N ASN A 70 -5.63 -7.57 -5.39
CA ASN A 70 -4.42 -6.75 -5.16
C ASN A 70 -4.80 -5.44 -4.45
N CYS A 71 -3.79 -4.66 -4.04
CA CYS A 71 -4.03 -3.41 -3.32
C CYS A 71 -4.72 -2.35 -4.18
N THR A 72 -4.46 -2.30 -5.48
CA THR A 72 -5.12 -1.34 -6.40
C THR A 72 -6.63 -1.54 -6.40
N ASP A 73 -7.08 -2.80 -6.54
CA ASP A 73 -8.50 -3.16 -6.46
C ASP A 73 -9.08 -2.79 -5.09
N GLY A 74 -8.32 -3.04 -4.01
CA GLY A 74 -8.72 -2.69 -2.66
C GLY A 74 -8.98 -1.20 -2.48
N LEU A 75 -8.05 -0.36 -2.95
CA LEU A 75 -8.17 1.10 -2.88
C LEU A 75 -9.37 1.61 -3.70
N GLU A 76 -9.57 1.08 -4.92
CA GLU A 76 -10.72 1.42 -5.75
C GLU A 76 -12.05 1.05 -5.05
N ILE A 77 -12.15 -0.19 -4.53
CA ILE A 77 -13.35 -0.67 -3.84
C ILE A 77 -13.67 0.19 -2.61
N ILE A 78 -12.66 0.61 -1.85
CA ILE A 78 -12.87 1.49 -0.69
C ILE A 78 -13.51 2.81 -1.15
N TRP A 79 -12.95 3.48 -2.17
CA TRP A 79 -13.49 4.74 -2.67
C TRP A 79 -14.90 4.59 -3.24
N GLN A 80 -15.17 3.49 -3.96
CA GLN A 80 -16.54 3.18 -4.43
C GLN A 80 -17.51 2.95 -3.26
N SER A 81 -17.06 2.26 -2.19
CA SER A 81 -17.90 1.98 -1.02
C SER A 81 -18.26 3.22 -0.21
N ILE A 82 -17.38 4.23 -0.20
CA ILE A 82 -17.63 5.55 0.40
C ILE A 82 -18.64 6.37 -0.42
N GLY A 83 -18.87 6.00 -1.68
CA GLY A 83 -19.81 6.69 -2.57
C GLY A 83 -19.21 7.93 -3.24
N LEU A 84 -17.95 7.84 -3.64
CA LEU A 84 -17.25 8.90 -4.38
C LEU A 84 -18.03 9.30 -5.64
N ARG A 85 -18.15 10.60 -5.89
CA ARG A 85 -18.93 11.15 -7.00
C ARG A 85 -18.01 11.83 -8.02
N PRO A 86 -18.43 11.95 -9.29
CA PRO A 86 -17.69 12.75 -10.27
C PRO A 86 -17.45 14.18 -9.79
N GLY A 87 -16.18 14.59 -9.78
CA GLY A 87 -15.74 15.92 -9.30
C GLY A 87 -15.31 15.97 -7.85
N ASP A 88 -15.55 14.93 -7.05
CA ASP A 88 -14.98 14.82 -5.71
C ASP A 88 -13.46 14.67 -5.79
N GLU A 89 -12.75 15.47 -5.01
CA GLU A 89 -11.28 15.49 -4.97
C GLU A 89 -10.75 14.68 -3.78
N ILE A 90 -9.74 13.84 -4.06
CA ILE A 90 -8.98 13.12 -3.05
C ILE A 90 -7.55 13.65 -3.06
N ILE A 91 -7.11 14.23 -1.95
CA ILE A 91 -5.72 14.65 -1.77
C ILE A 91 -4.85 13.42 -1.60
N CYS A 92 -3.79 13.28 -2.40
CA CYS A 92 -2.85 12.16 -2.34
C CYS A 92 -1.41 12.65 -2.47
N SER A 93 -0.45 11.79 -2.14
CA SER A 93 0.97 12.09 -2.30
C SER A 93 1.36 12.19 -3.79
N SER A 94 2.19 13.16 -4.16
CA SER A 94 2.83 13.20 -5.48
C SER A 94 3.93 12.14 -5.66
N HIS A 95 4.51 11.66 -4.56
CA HIS A 95 5.52 10.62 -4.53
C HIS A 95 4.90 9.30 -4.07
N THR A 96 4.40 8.55 -5.02
CA THR A 96 3.73 7.26 -4.80
C THR A 96 3.75 6.40 -6.05
N PHE A 97 3.31 5.16 -5.93
CA PHE A 97 3.02 4.32 -7.10
C PHE A 97 1.71 4.78 -7.77
N ILE A 98 1.64 4.65 -9.08
CA ILE A 98 0.49 5.13 -9.88
C ILE A 98 -0.87 4.59 -9.37
N ALA A 99 -0.89 3.44 -8.71
CA ALA A 99 -2.11 2.83 -8.19
C ALA A 99 -2.87 3.74 -7.23
N THR A 100 -2.16 4.53 -6.40
CA THR A 100 -2.77 5.50 -5.49
C THR A 100 -3.69 6.47 -6.25
N ALA A 101 -3.17 7.11 -7.30
CA ALA A 101 -3.96 8.06 -8.10
C ALA A 101 -4.97 7.35 -9.02
N SER A 102 -4.59 6.23 -9.65
CA SER A 102 -5.47 5.52 -10.58
C SER A 102 -6.70 4.93 -9.90
N SER A 103 -6.58 4.42 -8.67
CA SER A 103 -7.73 3.90 -7.92
C SER A 103 -8.80 4.97 -7.65
N ILE A 104 -8.38 6.22 -7.41
CA ILE A 104 -9.30 7.35 -7.27
C ILE A 104 -10.05 7.62 -8.59
N VAL A 105 -9.30 7.64 -9.71
CA VAL A 105 -9.90 7.86 -11.05
C VAL A 105 -10.86 6.73 -11.42
N MET A 106 -10.46 5.48 -11.17
CA MET A 106 -11.29 4.29 -11.45
C MET A 106 -12.57 4.29 -10.62
N ALA A 107 -12.51 4.82 -9.40
CA ALA A 107 -13.68 5.02 -8.55
C ALA A 107 -14.56 6.23 -8.93
N GLY A 108 -14.14 7.03 -9.94
CA GLY A 108 -14.89 8.19 -10.45
C GLY A 108 -14.52 9.53 -9.85
N GLY A 109 -13.52 9.59 -8.96
CA GLY A 109 -13.03 10.82 -8.33
C GLY A 109 -11.89 11.50 -9.10
N VAL A 110 -11.40 12.59 -8.53
CA VAL A 110 -10.29 13.38 -9.06
C VAL A 110 -9.11 13.33 -8.07
N PRO A 111 -7.98 12.69 -8.44
CA PRO A 111 -6.79 12.73 -7.58
C PRO A 111 -6.21 14.15 -7.59
N LYS A 112 -5.87 14.63 -6.39
CA LYS A 112 -5.21 15.92 -6.18
C LYS A 112 -3.87 15.70 -5.52
N PRO A 113 -2.79 15.47 -6.30
CA PRO A 113 -1.47 15.25 -5.74
C PRO A 113 -0.97 16.54 -5.07
N VAL A 114 -0.36 16.37 -3.89
CA VAL A 114 0.33 17.43 -3.15
C VAL A 114 1.77 17.06 -2.91
N ASP A 115 2.58 18.05 -2.59
CA ASP A 115 4.02 17.87 -2.38
C ASP A 115 4.35 16.99 -1.17
N ILE A 116 5.59 16.56 -1.12
CA ILE A 116 6.18 15.75 -0.05
C ILE A 116 7.12 16.58 0.80
N GLY A 117 7.32 16.16 2.04
CA GLY A 117 8.34 16.69 2.93
C GLY A 117 9.74 16.11 2.67
N ASP A 118 10.72 16.53 3.44
CA ASP A 118 12.11 16.06 3.39
C ASP A 118 12.24 14.55 3.71
N ASP A 119 11.24 13.99 4.36
CA ASP A 119 11.11 12.55 4.65
C ASP A 119 10.58 11.73 3.46
N ASN A 120 10.24 12.38 2.36
CA ASN A 120 9.61 11.82 1.16
C ASN A 120 8.19 11.28 1.38
N LEU A 121 7.53 11.67 2.44
CA LEU A 121 6.12 11.38 2.70
C LEU A 121 5.26 12.62 2.41
N ILE A 122 3.95 12.45 2.37
CA ILE A 122 3.02 13.55 2.08
C ILE A 122 3.18 14.69 3.08
N CYS A 123 3.31 15.92 2.60
CA CYS A 123 3.47 17.11 3.43
C CYS A 123 2.11 17.55 4.01
N THR A 124 2.00 17.65 5.33
CA THR A 124 0.75 17.99 6.02
C THR A 124 0.32 19.43 5.79
N GLU A 125 1.27 20.37 5.64
CA GLU A 125 1.01 21.76 5.25
C GLU A 125 0.41 21.82 3.84
N ALA A 126 0.99 21.06 2.91
CA ALA A 126 0.48 20.97 1.54
C ALA A 126 -0.94 20.34 1.48
N ILE A 127 -1.24 19.38 2.36
CA ILE A 127 -2.61 18.87 2.52
C ILE A 127 -3.54 20.00 2.95
N SER A 128 -3.17 20.74 4.01
CA SER A 128 -3.99 21.83 4.56
C SER A 128 -4.32 22.89 3.51
N ASP A 129 -3.32 23.30 2.71
CA ASP A 129 -3.47 24.31 1.67
C ASP A 129 -4.31 23.83 0.46
N ALA A 130 -4.31 22.51 0.24
CA ALA A 130 -5.05 21.90 -0.86
C ALA A 130 -6.53 21.69 -0.57
N ILE A 131 -6.98 21.69 0.69
CA ILE A 131 -8.38 21.42 1.05
C ILE A 131 -9.30 22.52 0.48
N ASN A 132 -10.37 22.10 -0.19
CA ASN A 132 -11.41 23.00 -0.72
C ASN A 132 -12.79 22.32 -0.65
N SER A 133 -13.82 22.99 -1.19
CA SER A 133 -15.21 22.52 -1.12
C SER A 133 -15.50 21.22 -1.87
N ARG A 134 -14.59 20.76 -2.74
CA ARG A 134 -14.70 19.47 -3.46
C ARG A 134 -13.90 18.37 -2.80
N THR A 135 -13.04 18.70 -1.85
CA THR A 135 -12.23 17.69 -1.15
C THR A 135 -13.11 16.84 -0.26
N VAL A 136 -13.09 15.51 -0.46
CA VAL A 136 -13.86 14.54 0.33
C VAL A 136 -12.97 13.56 1.07
N GLY A 137 -11.68 13.48 0.75
CA GLY A 137 -10.78 12.56 1.44
C GLY A 137 -9.30 12.87 1.23
N ILE A 138 -8.49 12.19 2.04
CA ILE A 138 -7.03 12.22 2.01
C ILE A 138 -6.55 10.77 1.89
N MET A 139 -5.61 10.51 0.96
CA MET A 139 -4.98 9.21 0.77
C MET A 139 -3.46 9.31 0.92
N PRO A 140 -2.94 9.24 2.17
CA PRO A 140 -1.52 9.16 2.41
C PRO A 140 -0.99 7.81 1.94
N THR A 141 0.25 7.80 1.41
CA THR A 141 0.97 6.56 1.07
C THR A 141 2.09 6.34 2.07
N GLN A 142 2.03 5.19 2.75
CA GLN A 142 3.06 4.75 3.71
C GLN A 142 4.27 4.18 2.95
N LEU A 143 5.03 5.06 2.29
CA LEU A 143 6.03 4.70 1.29
C LEU A 143 7.28 4.09 1.91
N ASN A 144 7.78 2.99 1.33
CA ASN A 144 9.01 2.30 1.75
C ASN A 144 9.00 1.85 3.23
N GLY A 145 7.85 1.54 3.79
CA GLY A 145 7.70 1.11 5.18
C GLY A 145 7.77 2.24 6.21
N ARG A 146 7.71 3.50 5.77
CA ARG A 146 7.62 4.68 6.65
C ARG A 146 6.17 5.04 6.88
N ILE A 147 5.90 5.67 8.04
CA ILE A 147 4.55 6.14 8.39
C ILE A 147 4.50 7.65 8.26
N CYS A 148 3.47 8.15 7.56
CA CYS A 148 3.14 9.57 7.50
C CYS A 148 2.75 10.10 8.90
N ASP A 149 2.79 11.42 9.11
CA ASP A 149 2.25 12.06 10.31
C ASP A 149 0.71 11.88 10.36
N MET A 150 0.31 10.67 10.77
CA MET A 150 -1.11 10.29 10.79
C MET A 150 -1.91 11.10 11.81
N ASP A 151 -1.28 11.53 12.92
CA ASP A 151 -1.96 12.34 13.93
C ASP A 151 -2.42 13.68 13.34
N THR A 152 -1.53 14.37 12.63
CA THR A 152 -1.86 15.61 11.93
C THR A 152 -2.87 15.39 10.81
N ILE A 153 -2.71 14.32 10.01
CA ILE A 153 -3.64 13.98 8.91
C ILE A 153 -5.04 13.69 9.44
N ILE A 154 -5.17 12.90 10.50
CA ILE A 154 -6.46 12.57 11.11
C ILE A 154 -7.11 13.83 11.72
N ASN A 155 -6.32 14.69 12.36
CA ASN A 155 -6.83 15.96 12.92
C ASN A 155 -7.38 16.89 11.79
N LEU A 156 -6.66 17.01 10.67
CA LEU A 156 -7.13 17.74 9.49
C LEU A 156 -8.41 17.14 8.92
N ALA A 157 -8.43 15.82 8.75
CA ALA A 157 -9.59 15.11 8.24
C ALA A 157 -10.83 15.30 9.12
N ASN A 158 -10.68 15.17 10.42
CA ASN A 158 -11.77 15.40 11.39
C ASN A 158 -12.30 16.82 11.34
N LYS A 159 -11.39 17.82 11.30
CA LYS A 159 -11.76 19.25 11.23
C LYS A 159 -12.58 19.55 9.98
N HIS A 160 -12.26 18.92 8.85
CA HIS A 160 -12.90 19.15 7.56
C HIS A 160 -13.92 18.08 7.16
N LYS A 161 -14.16 17.08 8.03
CA LYS A 161 -15.08 15.95 7.79
C LYS A 161 -14.71 15.14 6.54
N LEU A 162 -13.41 14.89 6.36
CA LEU A 162 -12.85 14.12 5.25
C LEU A 162 -12.65 12.65 5.64
N PHE A 163 -12.75 11.77 4.67
CA PHE A 163 -12.30 10.39 4.83
C PHE A 163 -10.78 10.29 4.79
N VAL A 164 -10.21 9.32 5.49
CA VAL A 164 -8.79 8.95 5.39
C VAL A 164 -8.71 7.51 4.94
N VAL A 165 -8.00 7.27 3.83
CA VAL A 165 -7.73 5.94 3.29
C VAL A 165 -6.23 5.81 3.11
N GLU A 166 -5.60 4.92 3.86
CA GLU A 166 -4.16 4.69 3.76
C GLU A 166 -3.81 3.74 2.62
N ASP A 167 -2.90 4.16 1.74
CA ASP A 167 -2.19 3.24 0.86
C ASP A 167 -0.98 2.68 1.62
N ALA A 168 -1.18 1.55 2.28
CA ALA A 168 -0.17 0.87 3.09
C ALA A 168 0.44 -0.36 2.38
N ALA A 169 0.38 -0.41 1.05
CA ALA A 169 0.90 -1.54 0.26
C ALA A 169 2.37 -1.88 0.54
N GLN A 170 3.15 -0.92 1.02
CA GLN A 170 4.58 -1.09 1.32
C GLN A 170 4.90 -1.07 2.83
N ALA A 171 3.90 -1.04 3.71
CA ALA A 171 4.10 -0.74 5.13
C ALA A 171 3.36 -1.70 6.08
N LEU A 172 3.11 -2.94 5.66
CA LEU A 172 2.48 -3.92 6.54
C LEU A 172 3.33 -4.14 7.79
N GLY A 173 2.73 -3.87 8.96
CA GLY A 173 3.38 -3.99 10.27
C GLY A 173 4.28 -2.82 10.67
N ALA A 174 4.39 -1.75 9.85
CA ALA A 174 5.05 -0.50 10.25
C ALA A 174 4.26 0.19 11.38
N ARG A 175 4.98 0.86 12.29
CA ARG A 175 4.43 1.56 13.47
C ARG A 175 5.20 2.83 13.73
#